data_2b6e55e43cf0950fd570c93ff80e2a79
#
_entry.id   2b6e55e43cf0950fd570c93ff80e2a79
#
_cell.length_a   1.000
_cell.length_b   1.000
_cell.length_c   1.000
_cell.angle_alpha   90.00
_cell.angle_beta   90.00
_cell.angle_gamma   90.00
#
_symmetry.space_group_name_H-M   'P 1'
#
loop_
_entity.id
_entity.type
_entity.pdbx_description
1 polymer ?
#
loop_
_entity_poly.entity_id
_entity_poly.type
_entity_poly.pdbx_seq_one_letter_code
_entity_poly.pdbx_strand_id
1 'polypeptide(L)'
;MKISQANQISEILNSMMNVRGKVGFKLAYNKRKIDEELREYTRFKQELFQKYGEEKDGMLQIFKGSDGYQKYLEEIAPIEDEDIHFDFKYFAEEELEEADLTANQIYFLMENFYKGEEV
;
A
#
# COMPACT_ATOMS: atom_id res chain seq x y z
N MET A 1 -2.82 11.39 -4.49
CA MET A 1 -1.96 10.50 -3.68
C MET A 1 -0.81 10.03 -4.53
N LYS A 2 0.38 10.04 -3.99
CA LYS A 2 1.57 9.52 -4.70
C LYS A 2 1.59 7.99 -4.67
N ILE A 3 2.20 7.39 -5.68
CA ILE A 3 2.35 5.92 -5.75
C ILE A 3 3.05 5.38 -4.51
N SER A 4 4.08 6.06 -4.00
CA SER A 4 4.77 5.65 -2.77
C SER A 4 3.82 5.57 -1.57
N GLN A 5 2.92 6.54 -1.42
CA GLN A 5 1.90 6.53 -0.37
C GLN A 5 0.90 5.39 -0.55
N ALA A 6 0.44 5.19 -1.79
CA ALA A 6 -0.49 4.10 -2.11
C ALA A 6 0.13 2.73 -1.80
N ASN A 7 1.41 2.55 -2.10
CA ASN A 7 2.12 1.32 -1.79
C ASN A 7 2.20 1.07 -0.28
N GLN A 8 2.49 2.10 0.51
CA GLN A 8 2.52 2.00 1.98
C GLN A 8 1.14 1.63 2.53
N ILE A 9 0.09 2.27 2.01
CA ILE A 9 -1.28 1.96 2.42
C ILE A 9 -1.62 0.50 2.10
N SER A 10 -1.26 0.02 0.91
CA SER A 10 -1.47 -1.37 0.51
C SER A 10 -0.79 -2.35 1.47
N GLU A 11 0.45 -2.07 1.87
CA GLU A 11 1.19 -2.92 2.81
C GLU A 11 0.51 -2.97 4.18
N ILE A 12 0.04 -1.82 4.67
CA ILE A 12 -0.68 -1.77 5.95
C ILE A 12 -2.01 -2.53 5.87
N LEU A 13 -2.77 -2.34 4.78
CA LEU A 13 -4.02 -3.07 4.56
C LEU A 13 -3.79 -4.57 4.51
N ASN A 14 -2.66 -5.01 3.97
CA ASN A 14 -2.33 -6.43 3.91
C ASN A 14 -2.28 -7.07 5.30
N SER A 15 -1.86 -6.33 6.31
CA SER A 15 -1.83 -6.80 7.71
C SER A 15 -3.23 -6.89 8.34
N MET A 16 -4.25 -6.34 7.69
CA MET A 16 -5.61 -6.25 8.21
C MET A 16 -6.60 -7.16 7.47
N MET A 17 -6.12 -8.08 6.63
CA MET A 17 -7.00 -8.92 5.79
C MET A 17 -7.78 -9.98 6.58
N ASN A 18 -7.49 -10.16 7.85
CA ASN A 18 -8.24 -11.06 8.73
C ASN A 18 -9.44 -10.39 9.41
N VAL A 19 -9.66 -9.11 9.23
CA VAL A 19 -10.82 -8.40 9.78
C VAL A 19 -12.08 -8.87 9.05
N ARG A 20 -13.13 -9.14 9.81
CA ARG A 20 -14.38 -9.73 9.30
C ARG A 20 -15.51 -8.71 9.22
N GLY A 21 -16.60 -9.10 8.58
CA GLY A 21 -17.83 -8.34 8.51
C GLY A 21 -17.76 -7.18 7.54
N LYS A 22 -18.58 -6.17 7.79
CA LYS A 22 -18.74 -5.01 6.91
C LYS A 22 -17.41 -4.23 6.75
N VAL A 23 -16.69 -4.08 7.85
CA VAL A 23 -15.37 -3.40 7.82
C VAL A 23 -14.39 -4.24 6.99
N GLY A 24 -14.35 -5.55 7.20
CA GLY A 24 -13.50 -6.44 6.42
C GLY A 24 -13.79 -6.38 4.93
N PHE A 25 -15.06 -6.30 4.54
CA PHE A 25 -15.43 -6.14 3.13
C PHE A 25 -14.87 -4.86 2.54
N LYS A 26 -15.00 -3.74 3.25
CA LYS A 26 -14.48 -2.45 2.77
C LYS A 26 -12.96 -2.45 2.69
N LEU A 27 -12.27 -3.08 3.65
CA LEU A 27 -10.82 -3.22 3.62
C LEU A 27 -10.38 -4.02 2.40
N ALA A 28 -11.02 -5.14 2.12
CA ALA A 28 -10.71 -5.96 0.97
C ALA A 28 -10.96 -5.21 -0.35
N TYR A 29 -12.07 -4.48 -0.42
CA TYR A 29 -12.38 -3.66 -1.59
C TYR A 29 -11.30 -2.61 -1.84
N ASN A 30 -10.93 -1.86 -0.81
CA ASN A 30 -9.92 -0.80 -0.93
C ASN A 30 -8.55 -1.38 -1.29
N LYS A 31 -8.16 -2.49 -0.67
CA LYS A 31 -6.91 -3.19 -0.98
C LYS A 31 -6.86 -3.62 -2.45
N ARG A 32 -7.95 -4.21 -2.94
CA ARG A 32 -8.03 -4.64 -4.33
C ARG A 32 -7.91 -3.47 -5.30
N LYS A 33 -8.56 -2.35 -5.01
CA LYS A 33 -8.48 -1.14 -5.84
C LYS A 33 -7.06 -0.60 -5.93
N ILE A 34 -6.39 -0.52 -4.80
CA ILE A 34 -4.99 -0.07 -4.77
C ILE A 34 -4.10 -1.03 -5.56
N ASP A 35 -4.24 -2.33 -5.33
CA ASP A 35 -3.39 -3.33 -5.98
C ASP A 35 -3.59 -3.35 -7.49
N GLU A 36 -4.83 -3.18 -7.97
CA GLU A 36 -5.11 -3.07 -9.41
C GLU A 36 -4.38 -1.86 -10.03
N GLU A 37 -4.46 -0.70 -9.37
CA GLU A 37 -3.82 0.51 -9.86
C GLU A 37 -2.29 0.46 -9.74
N LEU A 38 -1.76 -0.29 -8.77
CA LEU A 38 -0.32 -0.44 -8.58
C LEU A 38 0.28 -1.60 -9.37
N ARG A 39 -0.50 -2.31 -10.18
CA ARG A 39 -0.02 -3.50 -10.90
C ARG A 39 1.21 -3.21 -11.75
N GLU A 40 1.18 -2.14 -12.53
CA GLU A 40 2.30 -1.77 -13.40
C GLU A 40 3.52 -1.33 -12.61
N TYR A 41 3.30 -0.59 -11.51
CA TYR A 41 4.38 -0.22 -10.59
C TYR A 41 5.03 -1.46 -9.97
N THR A 42 4.24 -2.40 -9.49
CA THR A 42 4.75 -3.64 -8.88
C THR A 42 5.57 -4.43 -9.88
N ARG A 43 5.08 -4.56 -11.12
CA ARG A 43 5.81 -5.25 -12.18
C ARG A 43 7.12 -4.56 -12.50
N PHE A 44 7.13 -3.25 -12.63
CA PHE A 44 8.32 -2.46 -12.91
C PHE A 44 9.36 -2.64 -11.78
N LYS A 45 8.91 -2.59 -10.54
CA LYS A 45 9.78 -2.81 -9.38
C LYS A 45 10.42 -4.19 -9.40
N GLN A 46 9.65 -5.23 -9.74
CA GLN A 46 10.18 -6.59 -9.89
C GLN A 46 11.23 -6.69 -11.02
N GLU A 47 10.98 -6.02 -12.14
CA GLU A 47 11.94 -5.97 -13.24
C GLU A 47 13.27 -5.32 -12.82
N LEU A 48 13.19 -4.23 -12.02
CA LEU A 48 14.38 -3.58 -11.48
C LEU A 48 15.14 -4.49 -10.51
N PHE A 49 14.43 -5.27 -9.69
CA PHE A 49 15.06 -6.25 -8.80
C PHE A 49 15.79 -7.33 -9.59
N GLN A 50 15.21 -7.78 -10.70
CA GLN A 50 15.89 -8.75 -11.58
C GLN A 50 17.11 -8.13 -12.24
N LYS A 51 17.06 -6.87 -12.61
CA LYS A 51 18.13 -6.16 -13.30
C LYS A 51 19.31 -5.81 -12.39
N TYR A 52 19.02 -5.34 -11.17
CA TYR A 52 20.02 -4.80 -10.25
C TYR A 52 20.20 -5.61 -8.97
N GLY A 53 19.34 -6.59 -8.73
CA GLY A 53 19.39 -7.41 -7.53
C GLY A 53 20.34 -8.56 -7.66
N GLU A 54 20.71 -9.12 -6.52
CA GLU A 54 21.50 -10.34 -6.42
C GLU A 54 20.68 -11.40 -5.70
N GLU A 55 20.81 -12.65 -6.13
CA GLU A 55 20.16 -13.76 -5.46
C GLU A 55 20.95 -14.16 -4.22
N LYS A 56 20.26 -14.18 -3.07
CA LYS A 56 20.82 -14.65 -1.81
C LYS A 56 19.77 -15.48 -1.09
N ASP A 57 20.12 -16.71 -0.73
CA ASP A 57 19.22 -17.64 -0.05
C ASP A 57 17.89 -17.87 -0.81
N GLY A 58 17.95 -17.90 -2.15
CA GLY A 58 16.78 -18.10 -3.00
C GLY A 58 15.92 -16.87 -3.21
N MET A 59 16.32 -15.70 -2.72
CA MET A 59 15.58 -14.45 -2.86
C MET A 59 16.40 -13.38 -3.56
N LEU A 60 15.75 -12.63 -4.47
CA LEU A 60 16.36 -11.47 -5.10
C LEU A 60 16.36 -10.30 -4.11
N GLN A 61 17.54 -9.74 -3.88
CA GLN A 61 17.73 -8.61 -2.97
C GLN A 61 18.63 -7.57 -3.63
N ILE A 62 18.42 -6.31 -3.28
CA ILE A 62 19.31 -5.22 -3.65
C ILE A 62 19.97 -4.70 -2.37
N PHE A 63 21.28 -4.79 -2.31
CA PHE A 63 22.01 -4.38 -1.11
C PHE A 63 22.24 -2.88 -1.08
N LYS A 64 21.93 -2.24 0.05
CA LYS A 64 22.23 -0.84 0.28
C LYS A 64 23.74 -0.61 0.18
N GLY A 65 24.13 0.46 -0.49
CA GLY A 65 25.53 0.78 -0.72
C GLY A 65 26.12 0.15 -1.96
N SER A 66 25.39 -0.68 -2.68
CA SER A 66 25.84 -1.22 -3.97
C SER A 66 25.54 -0.25 -5.11
N ASP A 67 26.23 -0.38 -6.22
CA ASP A 67 25.94 0.39 -7.44
C ASP A 67 24.54 0.08 -7.96
N GLY A 68 24.09 -1.16 -7.83
CA GLY A 68 22.76 -1.59 -8.23
C GLY A 68 21.67 -0.89 -7.43
N TYR A 69 21.89 -0.67 -6.13
CA TYR A 69 20.95 0.03 -5.28
C TYR A 69 20.78 1.49 -5.73
N GLN A 70 21.88 2.17 -6.04
CA GLN A 70 21.84 3.55 -6.52
C GLN A 70 21.06 3.65 -7.85
N LYS A 71 21.33 2.76 -8.78
CA LYS A 71 20.62 2.70 -10.06
C LYS A 71 19.13 2.42 -9.88
N TYR A 72 18.79 1.50 -8.97
CA TYR A 72 17.41 1.19 -8.61
C TYR A 72 16.70 2.44 -8.12
N LEU A 73 17.29 3.18 -7.19
CA LEU A 73 16.69 4.40 -6.65
C LEU A 73 16.46 5.45 -7.73
N GLU A 74 17.42 5.63 -8.64
CA GLU A 74 17.31 6.60 -9.73
C GLU A 74 16.15 6.27 -10.67
N GLU A 75 15.88 5.00 -10.92
CA GLU A 75 14.81 4.57 -11.83
C GLU A 75 13.45 4.52 -11.14
N ILE A 76 13.38 4.14 -9.85
CA ILE A 76 12.10 3.99 -9.16
C ILE A 76 11.55 5.31 -8.60
N ALA A 77 12.41 6.25 -8.20
CA ALA A 77 11.97 7.48 -7.55
C ALA A 77 11.01 8.32 -8.40
N PRO A 78 11.24 8.53 -9.71
CA PRO A 78 10.29 9.28 -10.53
C PRO A 78 8.93 8.63 -10.62
N ILE A 79 8.88 7.29 -10.63
CA ILE A 79 7.62 6.53 -10.68
C ILE A 79 6.87 6.67 -9.35
N GLU A 80 7.59 6.55 -8.24
CA GLU A 80 6.97 6.64 -6.91
C GLU A 80 6.43 8.04 -6.61
N ASP A 81 6.91 9.06 -7.31
CA ASP A 81 6.45 10.44 -7.17
C ASP A 81 5.23 10.78 -8.04
N GLU A 82 4.80 9.88 -8.91
CA GLU A 82 3.62 10.08 -9.73
C GLU A 82 2.35 10.03 -8.89
N ASP A 83 1.36 10.87 -9.27
CA ASP A 83 0.05 10.88 -8.62
C ASP A 83 -0.86 9.80 -9.20
N ILE A 84 -1.67 9.24 -8.32
CA ILE A 84 -2.61 8.18 -8.66
C ILE A 84 -3.92 8.43 -7.91
N HIS A 85 -5.04 8.09 -8.54
CA HIS A 85 -6.37 8.29 -7.99
C HIS A 85 -7.08 6.97 -7.78
N PHE A 86 -7.81 6.89 -6.67
CA PHE A 86 -8.61 5.71 -6.32
C PHE A 86 -9.99 6.13 -5.86
N ASP A 87 -10.97 5.30 -6.17
CA ASP A 87 -12.31 5.38 -5.58
C ASP A 87 -12.37 4.41 -4.40
N PHE A 88 -12.17 4.96 -3.20
CA PHE A 88 -12.22 4.16 -1.97
C PHE A 88 -13.62 4.12 -1.39
N LYS A 89 -13.90 3.06 -0.64
CA LYS A 89 -15.00 3.01 0.29
C LYS A 89 -14.54 3.59 1.63
N TYR A 90 -15.31 4.53 2.15
CA TYR A 90 -15.00 5.21 3.40
C TYR A 90 -15.77 4.58 4.56
N PHE A 91 -15.20 4.71 5.76
CA PHE A 91 -15.80 4.18 6.99
C PHE A 91 -16.53 5.26 7.74
N ALA A 92 -17.69 4.91 8.33
CA ALA A 92 -18.35 5.74 9.31
C ALA A 92 -17.78 5.43 10.70
N GLU A 93 -17.91 6.39 11.63
CA GLU A 93 -17.39 6.24 12.97
C GLU A 93 -17.99 4.99 13.67
N GLU A 94 -19.28 4.77 13.50
CA GLU A 94 -19.98 3.63 14.11
C GLU A 94 -19.41 2.28 13.61
N GLU A 95 -19.04 2.21 12.34
CA GLU A 95 -18.43 0.99 11.78
C GLU A 95 -17.09 0.69 12.46
N LEU A 96 -16.30 1.72 12.72
CA LEU A 96 -14.98 1.56 13.36
C LEU A 96 -15.13 1.21 14.85
N GLU A 97 -16.15 1.76 15.53
CA GLU A 97 -16.42 1.45 16.93
C GLU A 97 -16.86 -0.01 17.13
N GLU A 98 -17.65 -0.55 16.20
CA GLU A 98 -18.17 -1.91 16.28
C GLU A 98 -17.15 -2.98 15.87
N ALA A 99 -16.13 -2.60 15.14
CA ALA A 99 -15.11 -3.54 14.66
C ALA A 99 -14.07 -3.84 15.75
N ASP A 100 -13.59 -5.07 15.77
CA ASP A 100 -12.53 -5.50 16.70
C ASP A 100 -11.16 -5.08 16.13
N LEU A 101 -10.83 -3.81 16.31
CA LEU A 101 -9.62 -3.21 15.77
C LEU A 101 -8.75 -2.65 16.91
N THR A 102 -7.44 -2.67 16.69
CA THR A 102 -6.51 -1.99 17.61
C THR A 102 -6.59 -0.48 17.42
N ALA A 103 -6.09 0.26 18.41
CA ALA A 103 -6.04 1.72 18.32
C ALA A 103 -5.23 2.19 17.11
N ASN A 104 -4.11 1.52 16.81
CA ASN A 104 -3.30 1.87 15.64
C ASN A 104 -4.05 1.64 14.33
N GLN A 105 -4.82 0.56 14.24
CA GLN A 105 -5.63 0.27 13.07
C GLN A 105 -6.73 1.31 12.88
N ILE A 106 -7.42 1.67 13.95
CA ILE A 106 -8.45 2.71 13.90
C ILE A 106 -7.84 4.05 13.47
N TYR A 107 -6.71 4.42 14.04
CA TYR A 107 -6.01 5.66 13.68
C TYR A 107 -5.67 5.67 12.18
N PHE A 108 -5.11 4.58 11.66
CA PHE A 108 -4.77 4.47 10.25
C PHE A 108 -6.00 4.63 9.35
N LEU A 109 -7.13 3.99 9.71
CA LEU A 109 -8.35 4.06 8.91
C LEU A 109 -8.96 5.46 8.96
N MET A 110 -8.90 6.14 10.10
CA MET A 110 -9.39 7.51 10.22
C MET A 110 -8.54 8.49 9.40
N GLU A 111 -7.24 8.28 9.32
CA GLU A 111 -6.35 9.12 8.52
C GLU A 111 -6.57 8.95 7.01
N ASN A 112 -6.94 7.76 6.55
CA ASN A 112 -6.92 7.44 5.13
C ASN A 112 -8.31 7.17 4.53
N PHE A 113 -9.26 6.65 5.29
CA PHE A 113 -10.54 6.18 4.77
C PHE A 113 -11.74 6.66 5.59
N TYR A 114 -11.57 7.68 6.39
CA TYR A 114 -12.66 8.24 7.18
C TYR A 114 -13.22 9.46 6.48
N LYS A 115 -14.54 9.47 6.36
CA LYS A 115 -15.25 10.62 5.86
C LYS A 115 -16.05 11.19 7.04
N GLY A 116 -15.58 12.31 7.59
CA GLY A 116 -16.26 12.97 8.69
C GLY A 116 -17.64 13.45 8.29
N GLU A 117 -18.46 13.77 9.29
CA GLU A 117 -19.77 14.35 9.06
C GLU A 117 -19.61 15.65 8.26
N GLU A 118 -20.33 15.73 7.15
CA GLU A 118 -20.41 16.99 6.41
C GLU A 118 -21.25 17.97 7.21
N VAL A 119 -20.65 19.09 7.55
CA VAL A 119 -21.34 20.17 8.22
C VAL A 119 -21.99 21.07 7.19
#